data_a265e0b9b05d03495cc9dad24b7a7cfb
#
_entry.id   a265e0b9b05d03495cc9dad24b7a7cfb
#
_cell.length_a   1.000
_cell.length_b   1.000
_cell.length_c   1.000
_cell.angle_alpha   90.00
_cell.angle_beta   90.00
_cell.angle_gamma   90.00
#
_symmetry.space_group_name_H-M   'P 1'
#
loop_
_entity.id
_entity.type
_entity.pdbx_description
1 polymer ?
#
loop_
_entity_poly.entity_id
_entity_poly.type
_entity_poly.pdbx_seq_one_letter_code
_entity_poly.pdbx_strand_id
1 'polypeptide(L)'
;YAKGLLCPVLAFYIEEDWIHACEKCIELLVGESRGNTLTIHSQDPEVIRQFALKKPVGRVLINTPAVWGAMGVTTDLFPTVILGSVTSKEGITAENVSPLHMIYRRKAAFGIHGLCS
;
A
#
# COMPACT_ATOMS: atom_id res chain seq x y z
N TYR A 1 -19.84 -0.41 -9.12
CA TYR A 1 -18.92 0.74 -8.91
C TYR A 1 -17.63 0.36 -8.17
N ALA A 2 -17.23 -0.93 -8.20
CA ALA A 2 -15.96 -1.38 -7.63
C ALA A 2 -14.74 -1.06 -8.50
N LYS A 3 -14.94 -0.61 -9.75
CA LYS A 3 -13.85 -0.23 -10.67
C LYS A 3 -13.32 1.15 -10.36
N GLY A 4 -12.00 1.33 -10.51
CA GLY A 4 -11.39 2.65 -10.47
C GLY A 4 -12.00 3.57 -11.54
N LEU A 5 -12.61 4.66 -11.10
CA LEU A 5 -13.28 5.62 -11.98
C LEU A 5 -12.33 6.79 -12.25
N LEU A 6 -11.90 6.94 -13.49
CA LEU A 6 -11.12 8.12 -13.94
C LEU A 6 -12.03 9.31 -14.25
N CYS A 7 -12.91 9.64 -13.30
CA CYS A 7 -13.84 10.76 -13.38
C CYS A 7 -14.14 11.29 -11.96
N PRO A 8 -14.70 12.48 -11.80
CA PRO A 8 -14.98 13.07 -10.48
C PRO A 8 -16.20 12.41 -9.80
N VAL A 9 -16.15 11.08 -9.63
CA VAL A 9 -17.17 10.29 -8.95
C VAL A 9 -16.47 9.50 -7.83
N LEU A 10 -17.01 9.60 -6.62
CA LEU A 10 -16.56 8.85 -5.44
C LEU A 10 -17.65 7.88 -5.01
N ALA A 11 -17.32 6.59 -4.92
CA ALA A 11 -18.20 5.60 -4.32
C ALA A 11 -18.03 5.65 -2.78
N PHE A 12 -19.16 5.67 -2.07
CA PHE A 12 -19.20 5.73 -0.62
C PHE A 12 -20.01 4.56 -0.06
N TYR A 13 -19.46 3.87 0.93
CA TYR A 13 -20.09 2.72 1.60
C TYR A 13 -20.15 2.99 3.11
N ILE A 14 -21.25 2.58 3.74
CA ILE A 14 -21.44 2.68 5.18
C ILE A 14 -21.55 1.26 5.72
N GLU A 15 -20.74 0.95 6.72
CA GLU A 15 -20.73 -0.34 7.41
C GLU A 15 -21.00 -0.13 8.91
N GLU A 16 -21.57 -1.14 9.57
CA GLU A 16 -22.00 -1.05 10.97
C GLU A 16 -20.82 -0.96 11.94
N ASP A 17 -19.73 -1.63 11.62
CA ASP A 17 -18.52 -1.66 12.44
C ASP A 17 -17.25 -1.78 11.58
N TRP A 18 -16.09 -1.72 12.23
CA TRP A 18 -14.81 -1.82 11.56
C TRP A 18 -14.52 -3.21 10.98
N ILE A 19 -15.16 -4.29 11.49
CA ILE A 19 -15.00 -5.65 10.98
C ILE A 19 -15.67 -5.76 9.61
N HIS A 20 -16.91 -5.33 9.49
CA HIS A 20 -17.63 -5.29 8.22
C HIS A 20 -16.96 -4.34 7.22
N ALA A 21 -16.49 -3.18 7.68
CA ALA A 21 -15.68 -2.28 6.86
C ALA A 21 -14.40 -2.96 6.35
N CYS A 22 -13.76 -3.77 7.20
CA CYS A 22 -12.58 -4.54 6.83
C CYS A 22 -12.89 -5.56 5.73
N GLU A 23 -13.99 -6.30 5.85
CA GLU A 23 -14.45 -7.28 4.84
C GLU A 23 -14.80 -6.59 3.53
N LYS A 24 -15.56 -5.49 3.59
CA LYS A 24 -15.92 -4.70 2.40
C LYS A 24 -14.67 -4.18 1.68
N CYS A 25 -13.66 -3.71 2.40
CA CYS A 25 -12.40 -3.31 1.81
C CYS A 25 -11.69 -4.46 1.08
N ILE A 26 -11.72 -5.69 1.63
CA ILE A 26 -11.14 -6.85 0.94
C ILE A 26 -11.90 -7.15 -0.34
N GLU A 27 -13.23 -7.17 -0.28
CA GLU A 27 -14.08 -7.40 -1.44
C GLU A 27 -13.74 -6.44 -2.59
N LEU A 28 -13.65 -5.13 -2.29
CA LEU A 28 -13.33 -4.09 -3.27
C LEU A 28 -11.90 -4.23 -3.82
N LEU A 29 -10.94 -4.55 -2.96
CA LEU A 29 -9.52 -4.69 -3.35
C LEU A 29 -9.25 -5.93 -4.19
N VAL A 30 -9.97 -7.03 -3.96
CA VAL A 30 -9.79 -8.27 -4.74
C VAL A 30 -10.18 -8.07 -6.21
N GLY A 31 -11.11 -7.16 -6.50
CA GLY A 31 -11.56 -6.87 -7.86
C GLY A 31 -10.46 -6.31 -8.77
N GLU A 32 -10.02 -5.08 -8.54
CA GLU A 32 -9.11 -4.36 -9.46
C GLU A 32 -8.02 -3.52 -8.77
N SER A 33 -8.07 -3.37 -7.44
CA SER A 33 -7.24 -2.39 -6.73
C SER A 33 -6.09 -2.98 -5.93
N ARG A 34 -5.71 -4.23 -6.19
CA ARG A 34 -4.58 -4.88 -5.51
C ARG A 34 -3.28 -4.12 -5.79
N GLY A 35 -2.47 -3.95 -4.76
CA GLY A 35 -1.17 -3.30 -4.89
C GLY A 35 -1.19 -1.77 -4.80
N ASN A 36 -2.36 -1.14 -4.75
CA ASN A 36 -2.51 0.30 -4.58
C ASN A 36 -2.24 0.76 -3.14
N THR A 37 -2.56 2.01 -2.86
CA THR A 37 -2.47 2.61 -1.53
C THR A 37 -3.82 2.55 -0.82
N LEU A 38 -3.82 2.12 0.44
CA LEU A 38 -4.95 2.21 1.36
C LEU A 38 -4.65 3.27 2.41
N THR A 39 -5.63 4.12 2.71
CA THR A 39 -5.55 5.06 3.82
C THR A 39 -6.58 4.68 4.89
N ILE A 40 -6.13 4.66 6.14
CA ILE A 40 -6.99 4.44 7.31
C ILE A 40 -6.90 5.61 8.26
N HIS A 41 -8.06 6.07 8.74
CA HIS A 41 -8.18 7.07 9.79
C HIS A 41 -8.78 6.40 11.03
N SER A 42 -7.96 6.15 12.04
CA SER A 42 -8.37 5.51 13.30
C SER A 42 -7.42 5.90 14.42
N GLN A 43 -7.92 5.90 15.65
CA GLN A 43 -7.12 6.03 16.87
C GLN A 43 -6.91 4.68 17.56
N ASP A 44 -7.59 3.63 17.11
CA ASP A 44 -7.48 2.29 17.68
C ASP A 44 -6.29 1.53 17.05
N PRO A 45 -5.25 1.20 17.84
CA PRO A 45 -4.07 0.48 17.33
C PRO A 45 -4.39 -0.91 16.79
N GLU A 46 -5.39 -1.60 17.36
CA GLU A 46 -5.76 -2.94 16.89
C GLU A 46 -6.43 -2.88 15.52
N VAL A 47 -7.32 -1.91 15.30
CA VAL A 47 -7.94 -1.67 14.00
C VAL A 47 -6.86 -1.37 12.95
N ILE A 48 -5.94 -0.45 13.26
CA ILE A 48 -4.81 -0.11 12.37
C ILE A 48 -3.99 -1.35 12.04
N ARG A 49 -3.63 -2.16 13.04
CA ARG A 49 -2.85 -3.38 12.86
C ARG A 49 -3.56 -4.40 11.98
N GLN A 50 -4.85 -4.63 12.19
CA GLN A 50 -5.64 -5.58 11.41
C GLN A 50 -5.73 -5.16 9.94
N PHE A 51 -5.95 -3.87 9.66
CA PHE A 51 -5.97 -3.37 8.30
C PHE A 51 -4.59 -3.46 7.64
N ALA A 52 -3.51 -3.12 8.33
CA ALA A 52 -2.15 -3.21 7.79
C ALA A 52 -1.74 -4.64 7.44
N LEU A 53 -2.14 -5.63 8.25
CA LEU A 53 -1.77 -7.03 8.03
C LEU A 53 -2.64 -7.75 7.01
N LYS A 54 -3.93 -7.43 6.93
CA LYS A 54 -4.90 -8.22 6.15
C LYS A 54 -5.15 -7.70 4.74
N LYS A 55 -4.70 -6.49 4.40
CA LYS A 55 -5.04 -5.90 3.10
C LYS A 55 -3.98 -6.18 2.05
N PRO A 56 -4.38 -6.65 0.86
CA PRO A 56 -3.48 -6.91 -0.26
C PRO A 56 -3.10 -5.62 -0.99
N VAL A 57 -2.52 -4.67 -0.27
CA VAL A 57 -2.08 -3.37 -0.81
C VAL A 57 -0.58 -3.20 -0.69
N GLY A 58 0.01 -2.43 -1.58
CA GLY A 58 1.44 -2.15 -1.57
C GLY A 58 1.85 -1.09 -0.54
N ARG A 59 0.89 -0.29 -0.07
CA ARG A 59 1.13 0.79 0.90
C ARG A 59 -0.10 1.03 1.78
N VAL A 60 0.12 1.17 3.07
CA VAL A 60 -0.90 1.61 4.03
C VAL A 60 -0.48 2.93 4.63
N LEU A 61 -1.36 3.92 4.55
CA LEU A 61 -1.19 5.24 5.16
C LEU A 61 -2.11 5.37 6.37
N ILE A 62 -1.63 5.97 7.44
CA ILE A 62 -2.36 6.05 8.70
C ILE A 62 -2.52 7.52 9.09
N ASN A 63 -3.77 7.93 9.30
CA ASN A 63 -4.14 9.26 9.76
C ASN A 63 -3.54 10.41 8.93
N THR A 64 -3.40 10.22 7.63
CA THR A 64 -2.90 11.24 6.69
C THR A 64 -3.72 11.22 5.40
N PRO A 65 -3.88 12.35 4.71
CA PRO A 65 -4.52 12.38 3.39
C PRO A 65 -3.77 11.50 2.40
N ALA A 66 -4.51 10.72 1.59
CA ALA A 66 -3.96 9.71 0.69
C ALA A 66 -2.87 10.27 -0.25
N VAL A 67 -3.14 11.38 -0.92
CA VAL A 67 -2.22 11.99 -1.89
C VAL A 67 -0.95 12.50 -1.21
N TRP A 68 -1.09 13.33 -0.18
CA TRP A 68 0.03 13.93 0.53
C TRP A 68 0.89 12.88 1.23
N GLY A 69 0.25 11.90 1.88
CA GLY A 69 0.95 10.80 2.55
C GLY A 69 1.72 9.92 1.56
N ALA A 70 1.10 9.60 0.42
CA ALA A 70 1.73 8.79 -0.63
C ALA A 70 2.92 9.49 -1.30
N MET A 71 2.83 10.81 -1.43
CA MET A 71 3.91 11.65 -1.97
C MET A 71 5.08 11.86 -1.01
N GLY A 72 4.94 11.45 0.26
CA GLY A 72 5.96 11.69 1.29
C GLY A 72 5.96 13.11 1.87
N VAL A 73 4.88 13.89 1.65
CA VAL A 73 4.77 15.25 2.19
C VAL A 73 4.41 15.25 3.68
N THR A 74 3.55 14.33 4.09
CA THR A 74 3.06 14.21 5.47
C THR A 74 3.48 12.90 6.14
N THR A 75 4.43 12.19 5.57
CA THR A 75 4.99 10.93 6.08
C THR A 75 6.50 10.92 5.86
N ASP A 76 7.21 10.01 6.52
CA ASP A 76 8.65 9.79 6.32
C ASP A 76 8.99 8.95 5.07
N LEU A 77 8.03 8.77 4.18
CA LEU A 77 8.27 8.13 2.90
C LEU A 77 9.15 9.03 2.01
N PHE A 78 9.94 8.41 1.15
CA PHE A 78 10.78 9.15 0.22
C PHE A 78 9.89 10.03 -0.69
N PRO A 79 10.16 11.34 -0.83
CA PRO A 79 9.34 12.22 -1.66
C PRO A 79 9.32 11.75 -3.12
N THR A 80 8.13 11.44 -3.63
CA THR A 80 7.96 11.03 -5.03
C THR A 80 6.54 11.29 -5.53
N VAL A 81 6.42 11.54 -6.82
CA VAL A 81 5.13 11.63 -7.51
C VAL A 81 5.17 10.65 -8.68
N ILE A 82 4.49 9.51 -8.51
CA ILE A 82 4.33 8.52 -9.57
C ILE A 82 2.85 8.19 -9.70
N LEU A 83 2.31 8.38 -10.88
CA LEU A 83 0.95 8.02 -11.23
C LEU A 83 0.97 6.67 -11.97
N GLY A 84 0.37 5.64 -11.35
CA GLY A 84 0.07 4.41 -12.06
C GLY A 84 1.10 3.28 -11.99
N SER A 85 1.86 3.14 -10.90
CA SER A 85 2.60 1.90 -10.65
C SER A 85 1.73 0.93 -9.82
N VAL A 86 1.35 -0.19 -10.39
CA VAL A 86 0.56 -1.25 -9.72
C VAL A 86 1.41 -2.52 -9.64
N THR A 87 1.75 -2.94 -8.44
CA THR A 87 2.66 -4.07 -8.20
C THR A 87 2.08 -5.45 -8.48
N SER A 88 0.75 -5.58 -8.49
CA SER A 88 0.11 -6.90 -8.56
C SER A 88 -0.33 -7.35 -9.95
N LYS A 89 -0.39 -6.46 -10.92
CA LYS A 89 -0.81 -6.79 -12.29
C LYS A 89 0.15 -6.29 -13.38
N GLU A 90 0.55 -5.03 -13.34
CA GLU A 90 1.31 -4.41 -14.44
C GLU A 90 2.45 -3.51 -13.95
N GLY A 91 2.56 -3.29 -12.64
CA GLY A 91 3.58 -2.43 -12.06
C GLY A 91 4.75 -3.21 -11.45
N ILE A 92 5.88 -2.54 -11.33
CA ILE A 92 7.13 -3.12 -10.81
C ILE A 92 7.26 -2.92 -9.30
N THR A 93 6.72 -1.83 -8.75
CA THR A 93 6.85 -1.50 -7.33
C THR A 93 5.74 -0.55 -6.84
N ALA A 94 5.39 -0.67 -5.54
CA ALA A 94 4.58 0.32 -4.81
C ALA A 94 5.44 1.24 -3.93
N GLU A 95 6.75 1.09 -3.97
CA GLU A 95 7.67 1.94 -3.21
C GLU A 95 7.76 3.34 -3.78
N ASN A 96 8.13 4.29 -2.93
CA ASN A 96 8.47 5.64 -3.38
C ASN A 96 9.81 5.59 -4.10
N VAL A 97 9.79 5.75 -5.41
CA VAL A 97 11.01 5.68 -6.23
C VAL A 97 11.94 6.85 -5.89
N SER A 98 13.19 6.53 -5.64
CA SER A 98 14.25 7.46 -5.29
C SER A 98 15.46 7.25 -6.19
N PRO A 99 16.47 8.14 -6.17
CA PRO A 99 17.71 7.91 -6.91
C PRO A 99 18.41 6.59 -6.58
N LEU A 100 18.15 6.02 -5.41
CA LEU A 100 18.71 4.71 -5.01
C LEU A 100 18.17 3.55 -5.85
N HIS A 101 17.00 3.69 -6.46
CA HIS A 101 16.43 2.69 -7.37
C HIS A 101 17.10 2.68 -8.74
N MET A 102 17.84 3.73 -9.06
CA MET A 102 18.64 3.83 -10.29
C MET A 102 20.04 3.23 -10.14
N ILE A 103 20.42 2.84 -8.93
CA ILE A 103 21.73 2.25 -8.63
C ILE A 103 21.61 0.73 -8.65
N TYR A 104 22.42 0.07 -9.50
CA TYR A 104 22.52 -1.37 -9.50
C TYR A 104 23.30 -1.85 -8.26
N ARG A 105 22.60 -2.45 -7.31
CA ARG A 105 23.20 -2.98 -6.08
C ARG A 105 23.54 -4.45 -6.23
N ARG A 106 24.80 -4.81 -6.01
CA ARG A 106 25.24 -6.19 -5.84
C ARG A 106 25.33 -6.54 -4.36
N LYS A 107 24.88 -7.72 -4.02
CA LYS A 107 25.09 -8.31 -2.70
C LYS A 107 26.13 -9.42 -2.85
N ALA A 108 27.22 -9.35 -2.08
CA ALA A 108 28.13 -10.47 -1.88
C ALA A 108 27.71 -11.16 -0.58
N ALA A 109 27.45 -12.45 -0.64
CA ALA A 109 27.11 -13.26 0.53
C ALA A 109 28.20 -14.30 0.76
N PHE A 110 28.69 -14.37 1.98
CA PHE A 110 29.67 -15.37 2.40
C PHE A 110 28.96 -16.59 2.98
N GLY A 111 29.48 -17.77 2.71
CA GLY A 111 28.99 -19.01 3.30
C GLY A 111 29.15 -18.99 4.82
N ILE A 112 28.14 -19.47 5.53
CA ILE A 112 28.22 -19.65 6.98
C ILE A 112 28.97 -20.96 7.22
N HIS A 113 30.14 -20.88 7.83
CA HIS A 113 30.93 -22.06 8.18
C HIS A 113 30.13 -22.96 9.13
N GLY A 114 29.86 -24.20 8.75
CA GLY A 114 29.21 -25.22 9.55
C GLY A 114 27.93 -25.85 8.98
N LEU A 115 27.46 -25.41 7.80
CA LEU A 115 26.27 -26.01 7.16
C LEU A 115 26.55 -26.82 5.89
N CYS A 116 27.81 -26.93 5.49
CA CYS A 116 28.26 -27.83 4.42
C CYS A 116 29.45 -28.67 4.95
N SER A 117 29.13 -29.76 5.56
CA SER A 117 30.00 -30.91 5.74
C SER A 117 29.30 -32.13 5.20
#